data_93533e540494c176a3a3388fd0cedcab
#
_entry.id   93533e540494c176a3a3388fd0cedcab
#
_cell.length_a   1.000
_cell.length_b   1.000
_cell.length_c   1.000
_cell.angle_alpha   90.00
_cell.angle_beta   90.00
_cell.angle_gamma   90.00
#
_symmetry.space_group_name_H-M   'P 1'
#
loop_
_entity.id
_entity.type
_entity.pdbx_description
1 polymer ?
#
loop_
_entity_poly.entity_id
_entity_poly.type
_entity_poly.pdbx_seq_one_letter_code
_entity_poly.pdbx_strand_id
1 'polypeptide(L)'
;MFEQLKQYFESIKSRDPAATSLLLVLLTYPGVKAVFFHRIANFIWGLNLKIPARMISQLSRFLTGIEIHPAAIIGKNLFIDHGMGVVIGETAQIGDNVTLYHGVTLGGVSPAIKSSEQVGIKRHPTLENDVIVGSGAQILGPVVVKDCARIGSNAVVTKDVPKGGIMVGIPAKNIKTGTKKPDTSFAPYAVTKK
;
A
#
# COMPACT_ATOMS: atom_id res chain seq x y z
N MET A 1 -17.76 13.01 -7.93
CA MET A 1 -16.83 12.29 -8.81
C MET A 1 -15.67 13.17 -9.29
N PHE A 2 -15.92 14.30 -9.95
CA PHE A 2 -14.86 15.20 -10.48
C PHE A 2 -13.98 15.78 -9.36
N GLU A 3 -14.56 16.26 -8.26
CA GLU A 3 -13.83 16.77 -7.10
C GLU A 3 -12.97 15.71 -6.41
N GLN A 4 -13.43 14.46 -6.34
CA GLN A 4 -12.64 13.37 -5.77
C GLN A 4 -11.42 13.04 -6.65
N LEU A 5 -11.57 13.07 -7.97
CA LEU A 5 -10.47 12.88 -8.91
C LEU A 5 -9.44 14.00 -8.79
N LYS A 6 -9.90 15.25 -8.67
CA LYS A 6 -9.04 16.41 -8.46
C LYS A 6 -8.26 16.30 -7.14
N GLN A 7 -8.95 15.94 -6.04
CA GLN A 7 -8.31 15.72 -4.74
C GLN A 7 -7.26 14.60 -4.80
N TYR A 8 -7.56 13.51 -5.50
CA TYR A 8 -6.61 12.41 -5.70
C TYR A 8 -5.37 12.86 -6.47
N PHE A 9 -5.54 13.63 -7.54
CA PHE A 9 -4.43 14.20 -8.31
C PHE A 9 -3.57 15.16 -7.47
N GLU A 10 -4.18 16.11 -6.76
CA GLU A 10 -3.45 17.03 -5.89
C GLU A 10 -2.69 16.29 -4.79
N SER A 11 -3.26 15.21 -4.27
CA SER A 11 -2.62 14.32 -3.31
C SER A 11 -1.38 13.61 -3.90
N ILE A 12 -1.40 13.20 -5.17
CA ILE A 12 -0.23 12.64 -5.85
C ILE A 12 0.82 13.74 -6.08
N LYS A 13 0.41 14.87 -6.62
CA LYS A 13 1.29 16.02 -6.91
C LYS A 13 2.03 16.52 -5.68
N SER A 14 1.40 16.48 -4.50
CA SER A 14 2.05 16.87 -3.25
C SER A 14 3.12 15.88 -2.77
N ARG A 15 3.13 14.65 -3.30
CA ARG A 15 4.02 13.55 -2.89
C ARG A 15 5.04 13.16 -3.98
N ASP A 16 4.83 13.61 -5.22
CA ASP A 16 5.73 13.33 -6.34
C ASP A 16 6.02 14.61 -7.13
N PRO A 17 7.27 15.13 -7.06
CA PRO A 17 7.68 16.31 -7.84
C PRO A 17 7.57 16.12 -9.36
N ALA A 18 7.59 14.89 -9.86
CA ALA A 18 7.45 14.59 -11.29
C ALA A 18 5.99 14.66 -11.79
N ALA A 19 5.01 14.71 -10.90
CA ALA A 19 3.58 14.81 -11.22
C ALA A 19 3.19 16.23 -11.68
N THR A 20 3.60 16.62 -12.88
CA THR A 20 3.45 18.01 -13.38
C THR A 20 2.06 18.32 -13.93
N SER A 21 1.32 17.32 -14.44
CA SER A 21 -0.04 17.52 -14.97
C SER A 21 -0.95 16.32 -14.72
N LEU A 22 -2.27 16.58 -14.62
CA LEU A 22 -3.29 15.54 -14.44
C LEU A 22 -3.25 14.52 -15.60
N LEU A 23 -3.11 14.99 -16.83
CA LEU A 23 -3.09 14.11 -18.00
C LEU A 23 -1.87 13.18 -17.97
N LEU A 24 -0.70 13.69 -17.61
CA LEU A 24 0.51 12.89 -17.42
C LEU A 24 0.25 11.77 -16.39
N VAL A 25 -0.25 12.13 -15.21
CA VAL A 25 -0.51 11.18 -14.13
C VAL A 25 -1.50 10.10 -14.56
N LEU A 26 -2.63 10.48 -15.17
CA LEU A 26 -3.66 9.53 -15.60
C LEU A 26 -3.15 8.55 -16.68
N LEU A 27 -2.34 9.03 -17.62
CA LEU A 27 -1.88 8.21 -18.74
C LEU A 27 -0.64 7.38 -18.44
N THR A 28 0.25 7.85 -17.55
CA THR A 28 1.57 7.23 -17.38
C THR A 28 1.80 6.56 -16.03
N TYR A 29 1.04 6.89 -14.98
CA TYR A 29 1.25 6.33 -13.65
C TYR A 29 0.59 4.96 -13.50
N PRO A 30 1.37 3.87 -13.36
CA PRO A 30 0.82 2.53 -13.23
C PRO A 30 -0.01 2.37 -11.95
N GLY A 31 0.37 3.01 -10.85
CA GLY A 31 -0.37 2.99 -9.59
C GLY A 31 -1.79 3.55 -9.71
N VAL A 32 -1.98 4.63 -10.47
CA VAL A 32 -3.30 5.23 -10.72
C VAL A 32 -4.20 4.26 -11.49
N LYS A 33 -3.65 3.62 -12.53
CA LYS A 33 -4.37 2.62 -13.32
C LYS A 33 -4.73 1.41 -12.45
N ALA A 34 -3.81 0.91 -11.63
CA ALA A 34 -4.03 -0.23 -10.74
C ALA A 34 -5.16 0.05 -9.73
N VAL A 35 -5.17 1.24 -9.11
CA VAL A 35 -6.24 1.65 -8.18
C VAL A 35 -7.58 1.77 -8.92
N PHE A 36 -7.61 2.30 -10.13
CA PHE A 36 -8.82 2.37 -10.94
C PHE A 36 -9.39 0.98 -11.24
N PHE A 37 -8.58 0.05 -11.75
CA PHE A 37 -8.99 -1.34 -12.00
C PHE A 37 -9.45 -2.03 -10.71
N HIS A 38 -8.75 -1.78 -9.60
CA HIS A 38 -9.13 -2.35 -8.31
C HIS A 38 -10.52 -1.87 -7.88
N ARG A 39 -10.88 -0.58 -8.04
CA ARG A 39 -12.23 -0.09 -7.69
C ARG A 39 -13.32 -0.85 -8.45
N ILE A 40 -13.10 -1.12 -9.74
CA ILE A 40 -14.02 -1.91 -10.56
C ILE A 40 -14.07 -3.36 -10.07
N ALA A 41 -12.92 -4.00 -9.90
CA ALA A 41 -12.83 -5.38 -9.44
C ALA A 41 -13.45 -5.57 -8.05
N ASN A 42 -13.23 -4.64 -7.12
CA ASN A 42 -13.79 -4.65 -5.78
C ASN A 42 -15.32 -4.53 -5.79
N PHE A 43 -15.87 -3.64 -6.61
CA PHE A 43 -17.32 -3.53 -6.79
C PHE A 43 -17.93 -4.85 -7.30
N ILE A 44 -17.34 -5.44 -8.33
CA ILE A 44 -17.79 -6.73 -8.91
C ILE A 44 -17.63 -7.86 -7.90
N TRP A 45 -16.57 -7.84 -7.09
CA TRP A 45 -16.35 -8.78 -5.99
C TRP A 45 -17.48 -8.70 -4.95
N GLY A 46 -17.90 -7.46 -4.61
CA GLY A 46 -19.04 -7.20 -3.71
C GLY A 46 -20.38 -7.77 -4.20
N LEU A 47 -20.55 -7.86 -5.53
CA LEU A 47 -21.70 -8.53 -6.16
C LEU A 47 -21.60 -10.06 -6.17
N ASN A 48 -20.61 -10.63 -5.46
CA ASN A 48 -20.31 -12.07 -5.41
C ASN A 48 -19.86 -12.69 -6.74
N LEU A 49 -19.51 -11.88 -7.73
CA LEU A 49 -18.98 -12.29 -9.04
C LEU A 49 -17.45 -12.46 -8.94
N LYS A 50 -17.00 -13.54 -8.28
CA LYS A 50 -15.59 -13.73 -7.90
C LYS A 50 -14.67 -13.92 -9.11
N ILE A 51 -15.09 -14.70 -10.11
CA ILE A 51 -14.28 -15.00 -11.31
C ILE A 51 -14.03 -13.74 -12.13
N PRO A 52 -15.05 -12.98 -12.60
CA PRO A 52 -14.79 -11.76 -13.36
C PRO A 52 -14.01 -10.70 -12.57
N ALA A 53 -14.24 -10.57 -11.27
CA ALA A 53 -13.45 -9.67 -10.43
C ALA A 53 -11.94 -10.06 -10.43
N ARG A 54 -11.63 -11.35 -10.31
CA ARG A 54 -10.25 -11.86 -10.40
C ARG A 54 -9.65 -11.66 -11.79
N MET A 55 -10.42 -11.86 -12.86
CA MET A 55 -9.95 -11.62 -14.23
C MET A 55 -9.55 -10.15 -14.44
N ILE A 56 -10.35 -9.20 -13.94
CA ILE A 56 -10.02 -7.76 -14.01
C ILE A 56 -8.75 -7.47 -13.19
N SER A 57 -8.61 -8.06 -12.01
CA SER A 57 -7.39 -7.92 -11.20
C SER A 57 -6.15 -8.47 -11.92
N GLN A 58 -6.25 -9.61 -12.61
CA GLN A 58 -5.12 -10.17 -13.38
C GLN A 58 -4.79 -9.32 -14.63
N LEU A 59 -5.80 -8.78 -15.29
CA LEU A 59 -5.59 -7.83 -16.40
C LEU A 59 -4.85 -6.57 -15.90
N SER A 60 -5.28 -6.02 -14.75
CA SER A 60 -4.60 -4.90 -14.11
C SER A 60 -3.13 -5.23 -13.83
N ARG A 61 -2.86 -6.39 -13.22
CA ARG A 61 -1.49 -6.86 -12.95
C ARG A 61 -0.65 -6.95 -14.23
N PHE A 62 -1.20 -7.52 -15.29
CA PHE A 62 -0.51 -7.61 -16.60
C PHE A 62 -0.14 -6.23 -17.15
N LEU A 63 -1.05 -5.25 -17.05
CA LEU A 63 -0.84 -3.90 -17.59
C LEU A 63 0.04 -3.00 -16.72
N THR A 64 0.11 -3.25 -15.40
CA THR A 64 0.72 -2.31 -14.43
C THR A 64 1.89 -2.91 -13.66
N GLY A 65 2.03 -4.23 -13.63
CA GLY A 65 2.97 -4.92 -12.74
C GLY A 65 2.58 -4.90 -11.26
N ILE A 66 1.33 -4.47 -10.94
CA ILE A 66 0.81 -4.33 -9.58
C ILE A 66 -0.32 -5.33 -9.36
N GLU A 67 -0.18 -6.18 -8.36
CA GLU A 67 -1.22 -7.12 -7.96
C GLU A 67 -2.02 -6.58 -6.78
N ILE A 68 -3.33 -6.38 -6.97
CA ILE A 68 -4.25 -6.03 -5.88
C ILE A 68 -5.39 -7.04 -5.89
N HIS A 69 -5.57 -7.76 -4.78
CA HIS A 69 -6.69 -8.69 -4.66
C HIS A 69 -8.03 -7.91 -4.64
N PRO A 70 -9.07 -8.34 -5.38
CA PRO A 70 -10.34 -7.62 -5.43
C PRO A 70 -11.02 -7.41 -4.07
N ALA A 71 -10.81 -8.31 -3.11
CA ALA A 71 -11.38 -8.21 -1.76
C ALA A 71 -10.64 -7.21 -0.85
N ALA A 72 -9.45 -6.74 -1.21
CA ALA A 72 -8.71 -5.78 -0.40
C ALA A 72 -9.50 -4.48 -0.21
N ILE A 73 -9.43 -3.92 1.00
CA ILE A 73 -10.10 -2.65 1.33
C ILE A 73 -9.07 -1.53 1.20
N ILE A 74 -9.36 -0.55 0.37
CA ILE A 74 -8.45 0.58 0.11
C ILE A 74 -9.18 1.89 0.35
N GLY A 75 -8.65 2.72 1.22
CA GLY A 75 -9.14 4.07 1.53
C GLY A 75 -8.91 5.07 0.39
N LYS A 76 -8.93 6.36 0.72
CA LYS A 76 -8.73 7.44 -0.25
C LYS A 76 -7.25 7.73 -0.46
N ASN A 77 -6.93 8.29 -1.62
CA ASN A 77 -5.61 8.85 -1.93
C ASN A 77 -4.45 7.86 -1.78
N LEU A 78 -4.67 6.55 -1.99
CA LEU A 78 -3.57 5.60 -2.09
C LEU A 78 -2.66 6.00 -3.26
N PHE A 79 -1.39 6.26 -2.97
CA PHE A 79 -0.36 6.52 -3.96
C PHE A 79 0.60 5.34 -4.05
N ILE A 80 0.70 4.71 -5.22
CA ILE A 80 1.66 3.65 -5.51
C ILE A 80 2.66 4.23 -6.49
N ASP A 81 3.87 4.52 -5.99
CA ASP A 81 4.95 5.09 -6.77
C ASP A 81 5.78 4.00 -7.44
N HIS A 82 6.06 4.15 -8.75
CA HIS A 82 6.65 3.16 -9.66
C HIS A 82 5.85 1.86 -9.77
N GLY A 83 5.49 1.23 -8.69
CA GLY A 83 4.52 0.16 -8.52
C GLY A 83 4.94 -1.24 -8.93
N MET A 84 5.94 -1.43 -9.80
CA MET A 84 6.34 -2.76 -10.24
C MET A 84 6.59 -3.70 -9.06
N GLY A 85 5.96 -4.90 -9.09
CA GLY A 85 6.13 -5.91 -8.05
C GLY A 85 5.38 -5.66 -6.73
N VAL A 86 4.52 -4.64 -6.65
CA VAL A 86 3.63 -4.47 -5.49
C VAL A 86 2.60 -5.58 -5.45
N VAL A 87 2.40 -6.18 -4.27
CA VAL A 87 1.39 -7.22 -4.02
C VAL A 87 0.55 -6.84 -2.80
N ILE A 88 -0.75 -6.72 -2.98
CA ILE A 88 -1.73 -6.44 -1.93
C ILE A 88 -2.69 -7.63 -1.80
N GLY A 89 -2.58 -8.36 -0.69
CA GLY A 89 -3.31 -9.60 -0.45
C GLY A 89 -4.79 -9.42 -0.11
N GLU A 90 -5.53 -10.53 -0.10
CA GLU A 90 -6.99 -10.60 -0.02
C GLU A 90 -7.61 -9.83 1.16
N THR A 91 -7.08 -10.01 2.36
CA THR A 91 -7.63 -9.40 3.58
C THR A 91 -6.87 -8.16 4.03
N ALA A 92 -6.03 -7.58 3.13
CA ALA A 92 -5.34 -6.33 3.42
C ALA A 92 -6.33 -5.17 3.55
N GLN A 93 -6.02 -4.27 4.47
CA GLN A 93 -6.77 -3.03 4.68
C GLN A 93 -5.79 -1.86 4.63
N ILE A 94 -6.12 -0.86 3.85
CA ILE A 94 -5.28 0.33 3.63
C ILE A 94 -6.14 1.56 3.90
N GLY A 95 -5.72 2.40 4.83
CA GLY A 95 -6.34 3.66 5.19
C GLY A 95 -6.14 4.75 4.13
N ASP A 96 -6.38 5.97 4.54
CA ASP A 96 -6.28 7.15 3.67
C ASP A 96 -4.84 7.68 3.56
N ASN A 97 -4.50 8.29 2.44
CA ASN A 97 -3.22 8.96 2.16
C ASN A 97 -1.97 8.05 2.28
N VAL A 98 -2.13 6.74 2.15
CA VAL A 98 -1.01 5.80 2.21
C VAL A 98 -0.15 5.92 0.95
N THR A 99 1.18 5.81 1.11
CA THR A 99 2.13 5.73 0.01
C THR A 99 2.85 4.39 0.04
N LEU A 100 2.83 3.68 -1.09
CA LEU A 100 3.59 2.44 -1.30
C LEU A 100 4.58 2.63 -2.45
N TYR A 101 5.82 2.24 -2.24
CA TYR A 101 6.82 2.18 -3.32
C TYR A 101 6.81 0.80 -3.98
N HIS A 102 7.57 0.66 -5.09
CA HIS A 102 7.68 -0.59 -5.83
C HIS A 102 8.17 -1.76 -4.95
N GLY A 103 7.81 -2.99 -5.32
CA GLY A 103 8.24 -4.22 -4.64
C GLY A 103 7.65 -4.44 -3.25
N VAL A 104 6.75 -3.57 -2.77
CA VAL A 104 6.09 -3.73 -1.47
C VAL A 104 5.14 -4.90 -1.49
N THR A 105 5.20 -5.75 -0.45
CA THR A 105 4.24 -6.84 -0.24
C THR A 105 3.44 -6.64 1.04
N LEU A 106 2.12 -6.63 0.93
CA LEU A 106 1.18 -6.78 2.04
C LEU A 106 0.67 -8.23 2.04
N GLY A 107 1.44 -9.13 2.65
CA GLY A 107 1.29 -10.58 2.54
C GLY A 107 0.83 -11.29 3.81
N GLY A 108 0.47 -12.58 3.68
CA GLY A 108 0.26 -13.48 4.80
C GLY A 108 1.55 -14.15 5.25
N VAL A 109 1.59 -14.67 6.49
CA VAL A 109 2.67 -15.52 6.98
C VAL A 109 2.37 -16.96 6.61
N SER A 110 3.30 -17.62 5.90
CA SER A 110 3.24 -19.06 5.61
C SER A 110 1.89 -19.58 5.07
N PRO A 111 1.34 -19.02 3.99
CA PRO A 111 0.00 -19.40 3.50
C PRO A 111 -0.09 -20.87 3.04
N ALA A 112 1.04 -21.52 2.76
CA ALA A 112 1.11 -22.93 2.37
C ALA A 112 0.94 -23.89 3.56
N ILE A 113 1.06 -23.41 4.80
CA ILE A 113 0.93 -24.25 6.00
C ILE A 113 -0.51 -24.13 6.50
N LYS A 114 -1.23 -25.28 6.58
CA LYS A 114 -2.63 -25.31 7.03
C LYS A 114 -3.55 -24.33 6.27
N SER A 115 -3.42 -24.31 4.95
CA SER A 115 -4.10 -23.37 4.06
C SER A 115 -5.62 -23.35 4.26
N SER A 116 -6.26 -24.51 4.52
CA SER A 116 -7.70 -24.61 4.76
C SER A 116 -8.16 -23.85 6.01
N GLU A 117 -7.33 -23.81 7.06
CA GLU A 117 -7.62 -23.08 8.30
C GLU A 117 -7.51 -21.55 8.12
N GLN A 118 -6.90 -21.08 7.01
CA GLN A 118 -6.70 -19.67 6.71
C GLN A 118 -7.78 -19.06 5.80
N VAL A 119 -8.75 -19.86 5.37
CA VAL A 119 -9.86 -19.40 4.53
C VAL A 119 -10.79 -18.51 5.34
N GLY A 120 -11.09 -17.30 4.83
CA GLY A 120 -12.04 -16.38 5.46
C GLY A 120 -11.54 -15.65 6.70
N ILE A 121 -10.31 -15.88 7.14
CA ILE A 121 -9.73 -15.18 8.29
C ILE A 121 -8.83 -14.00 7.87
N LYS A 122 -8.68 -13.03 8.77
CA LYS A 122 -7.73 -11.91 8.60
C LYS A 122 -6.29 -12.44 8.66
N ARG A 123 -5.56 -12.36 7.54
CA ARG A 123 -4.18 -12.86 7.42
C ARG A 123 -3.22 -11.90 6.74
N HIS A 124 -3.69 -10.74 6.28
CA HIS A 124 -2.89 -9.69 5.66
C HIS A 124 -2.89 -8.41 6.51
N PRO A 125 -1.91 -7.53 6.32
CA PRO A 125 -1.75 -6.33 7.14
C PRO A 125 -2.93 -5.36 7.09
N THR A 126 -3.02 -4.52 8.14
CA THR A 126 -3.79 -3.28 8.14
C THR A 126 -2.80 -2.11 8.21
N LEU A 127 -2.86 -1.21 7.24
CA LEU A 127 -2.17 0.07 7.28
C LEU A 127 -3.20 1.15 7.64
N GLU A 128 -2.97 1.91 8.71
CA GLU A 128 -3.78 3.07 9.04
C GLU A 128 -3.44 4.27 8.13
N ASN A 129 -3.86 5.48 8.49
CA ASN A 129 -3.72 6.65 7.63
C ASN A 129 -2.27 7.19 7.60
N ASP A 130 -1.93 7.87 6.51
CA ASP A 130 -0.66 8.59 6.34
C ASP A 130 0.60 7.71 6.49
N VAL A 131 0.47 6.40 6.29
CA VAL A 131 1.60 5.46 6.33
C VAL A 131 2.40 5.55 5.04
N ILE A 132 3.74 5.51 5.15
CA ILE A 132 4.65 5.41 4.01
C ILE A 132 5.44 4.11 4.11
N VAL A 133 5.41 3.31 3.03
CA VAL A 133 6.12 2.02 2.94
C VAL A 133 7.16 2.09 1.84
N GLY A 134 8.43 2.03 2.24
CA GLY A 134 9.59 2.08 1.35
C GLY A 134 9.70 0.87 0.42
N SER A 135 10.45 1.05 -0.67
CA SER A 135 10.60 0.05 -1.74
C SER A 135 11.07 -1.31 -1.22
N GLY A 136 10.48 -2.38 -1.75
CA GLY A 136 10.85 -3.75 -1.41
C GLY A 136 10.46 -4.20 0.00
N ALA A 137 9.81 -3.36 0.81
CA ALA A 137 9.43 -3.74 2.17
C ALA A 137 8.35 -4.83 2.16
N GLN A 138 8.48 -5.78 3.09
CA GLN A 138 7.57 -6.90 3.27
C GLN A 138 6.84 -6.73 4.60
N ILE A 139 5.53 -6.56 4.57
CA ILE A 139 4.68 -6.50 5.77
C ILE A 139 3.84 -7.77 5.78
N LEU A 140 4.08 -8.64 6.75
CA LEU A 140 3.59 -10.02 6.71
C LEU A 140 2.75 -10.36 7.94
N GLY A 141 1.59 -10.96 7.69
CA GLY A 141 0.64 -11.35 8.71
C GLY A 141 -0.42 -10.28 9.03
N PRO A 142 -1.34 -10.56 9.96
CA PRO A 142 -2.44 -9.64 10.31
C PRO A 142 -1.98 -8.51 11.24
N VAL A 143 -0.79 -7.96 10.97
CA VAL A 143 -0.19 -6.87 11.75
C VAL A 143 -0.85 -5.53 11.45
N VAL A 144 -0.84 -4.64 12.44
CA VAL A 144 -1.36 -3.28 12.32
C VAL A 144 -0.20 -2.28 12.25
N VAL A 145 -0.14 -1.52 11.17
CA VAL A 145 0.79 -0.39 11.01
C VAL A 145 -0.01 0.89 11.27
N LYS A 146 0.20 1.50 12.42
CA LYS A 146 -0.59 2.66 12.87
C LYS A 146 -0.23 3.94 12.14
N ASP A 147 -1.14 4.95 12.28
CA ASP A 147 -1.04 6.25 11.60
C ASP A 147 0.37 6.84 11.57
N CYS A 148 0.70 7.48 10.47
CA CYS A 148 1.96 8.20 10.27
C CYS A 148 3.22 7.34 10.42
N ALA A 149 3.13 6.01 10.45
CA ALA A 149 4.30 5.15 10.51
C ALA A 149 5.12 5.20 9.21
N ARG A 150 6.40 4.94 9.33
CA ARG A 150 7.36 4.90 8.22
C ARG A 150 8.07 3.56 8.20
N ILE A 151 7.92 2.83 7.11
CA ILE A 151 8.59 1.53 6.92
C ILE A 151 9.74 1.76 5.93
N GLY A 152 10.94 1.43 6.36
CA GLY A 152 12.13 1.57 5.55
C GLY A 152 12.18 0.58 4.39
N SER A 153 12.93 0.93 3.32
CA SER A 153 13.10 0.02 2.16
C SER A 153 13.68 -1.31 2.60
N ASN A 154 13.19 -2.39 1.97
CA ASN A 154 13.57 -3.77 2.25
C ASN A 154 13.38 -4.22 3.71
N ALA A 155 12.64 -3.47 4.53
CA ALA A 155 12.31 -3.90 5.88
C ALA A 155 11.31 -5.06 5.89
N VAL A 156 11.48 -6.02 6.80
CA VAL A 156 10.54 -7.13 6.99
C VAL A 156 9.81 -6.97 8.31
N VAL A 157 8.55 -6.53 8.23
CA VAL A 157 7.68 -6.24 9.37
C VAL A 157 6.77 -7.42 9.64
N THR A 158 6.87 -7.99 10.84
CA THR A 158 6.07 -9.14 11.30
C THR A 158 5.40 -8.89 12.66
N LYS A 159 5.44 -7.65 13.14
CA LYS A 159 4.82 -7.23 14.40
C LYS A 159 4.15 -5.87 14.22
N ASP A 160 3.20 -5.56 15.07
CA ASP A 160 2.52 -4.25 15.05
C ASP A 160 3.50 -3.09 15.16
N VAL A 161 3.18 -2.02 14.44
CA VAL A 161 3.97 -0.80 14.38
C VAL A 161 3.21 0.33 15.09
N PRO A 162 3.79 0.97 16.10
CA PRO A 162 3.12 2.05 16.81
C PRO A 162 2.96 3.30 15.92
N LYS A 163 2.03 4.17 16.30
CA LYS A 163 1.79 5.45 15.63
C LYS A 163 3.09 6.26 15.47
N GLY A 164 3.37 6.68 14.24
CA GLY A 164 4.60 7.38 13.88
C GLY A 164 5.88 6.57 14.12
N GLY A 165 5.78 5.24 14.26
CA GLY A 165 6.94 4.35 14.36
C GLY A 165 7.78 4.36 13.08
N ILE A 166 9.08 4.14 13.21
CA ILE A 166 10.03 4.08 12.10
C ILE A 166 10.69 2.71 12.12
N MET A 167 10.26 1.84 11.21
CA MET A 167 10.69 0.44 11.14
C MET A 167 11.76 0.24 10.07
N VAL A 168 12.90 -0.35 10.44
CA VAL A 168 13.99 -0.64 9.50
C VAL A 168 14.61 -2.01 9.77
N GLY A 169 15.14 -2.63 8.74
CA GLY A 169 15.94 -3.87 8.83
C GLY A 169 15.13 -5.17 8.74
N ILE A 170 15.82 -6.30 8.92
CA ILE A 170 15.31 -7.68 8.82
C ILE A 170 15.78 -8.48 10.04
N PRO A 171 14.89 -8.88 10.99
CA PRO A 171 13.52 -8.39 11.14
C PRO A 171 13.48 -6.89 11.47
N ALA A 172 12.40 -6.20 11.09
CA ALA A 172 12.31 -4.76 11.28
C ALA A 172 12.24 -4.38 12.76
N LYS A 173 13.03 -3.36 13.12
CA LYS A 173 13.06 -2.78 14.47
C LYS A 173 12.64 -1.32 14.42
N ASN A 174 11.90 -0.87 15.42
CA ASN A 174 11.54 0.53 15.56
C ASN A 174 12.77 1.32 16.06
N ILE A 175 13.24 2.24 15.21
CA ILE A 175 14.40 3.11 15.55
C ILE A 175 13.97 4.47 16.09
N LYS A 176 12.66 4.73 16.18
CA LYS A 176 12.16 5.97 16.78
C LYS A 176 12.35 5.91 18.29
N THR A 177 13.26 6.72 18.80
CA THR A 177 13.52 6.90 20.24
C THR A 177 12.84 8.20 20.71
N GLY A 178 12.03 8.11 21.78
CA GLY A 178 11.43 9.26 22.46
C GLY A 178 9.97 9.57 22.08
N THR A 179 9.36 10.45 22.90
CA THR A 179 7.94 10.83 22.88
C THR A 179 7.62 12.01 21.95
N LYS A 180 8.52 12.39 21.05
CA LYS A 180 8.26 13.50 20.10
C LYS A 180 7.04 13.17 19.21
N LYS A 181 6.20 14.18 18.96
CA LYS A 181 5.06 14.07 18.04
C LYS A 181 5.48 13.40 16.72
N PRO A 182 4.61 12.61 16.09
CA PRO A 182 4.90 12.01 14.79
C PRO A 182 5.39 13.11 13.84
N ASP A 183 6.63 13.02 13.39
CA ASP A 183 7.15 13.92 12.37
C ASP A 183 6.68 13.40 11.01
N THR A 184 5.65 14.04 10.48
CA THR A 184 5.11 13.70 9.17
C THR A 184 6.06 14.09 8.02
N SER A 185 7.06 14.94 8.30
CA SER A 185 8.09 15.35 7.35
C SER A 185 9.31 14.42 7.33
N PHE A 186 9.38 13.45 8.27
CA PHE A 186 10.54 12.55 8.35
C PHE A 186 10.63 11.66 7.11
N ALA A 187 11.67 11.86 6.34
CA ALA A 187 12.06 10.98 5.24
C ALA A 187 13.11 9.98 5.76
N PRO A 188 12.81 8.67 5.84
CA PRO A 188 13.72 7.66 6.41
C PRO A 188 15.05 7.55 5.64
N TYR A 189 15.14 8.17 4.49
CA TYR A 189 16.33 8.23 3.63
C TYR A 189 16.79 9.66 3.33
N ALA A 190 16.34 10.64 4.09
CA ALA A 190 16.81 12.02 3.90
C ALA A 190 18.33 12.05 4.07
N VAL A 191 19.02 12.18 2.96
CA VAL A 191 20.42 12.55 2.94
C VAL A 191 20.49 13.94 3.59
N THR A 192 21.02 14.00 4.81
CA THR A 192 21.31 15.30 5.42
C THR A 192 22.23 16.04 4.46
N LYS A 193 21.73 17.13 3.88
CA LYS A 193 22.61 18.06 3.15
C LYS A 193 23.72 18.48 4.14
N LYS A 194 24.94 18.08 3.84
CA LYS A 194 26.13 18.61 4.50
C LYS A 194 26.26 20.08 4.19
#